data_54ce8c6ab44d8e915ab93b769ba8ad96
#
_entry.id   54ce8c6ab44d8e915ab93b769ba8ad96
#
_cell.length_a   1.000
_cell.length_b   1.000
_cell.length_c   1.000
_cell.angle_alpha   90.00
_cell.angle_beta   90.00
_cell.angle_gamma   90.00
#
_symmetry.space_group_name_H-M   'P 1'
#
loop_
_entity.id
_entity.type
_entity.pdbx_description
1 polymer ?
#
loop_
_entity_poly.entity_id
_entity_poly.type
_entity_poly.pdbx_seq_one_letter_code
_entity_poly.pdbx_strand_id
1 'polypeptide(L)'
;MFTRTLSKLAHPAVAHALKPVTLLEARVQSSRLSTYNAAIAGLTSEQEEFRSAVSMFAQRELAPRAASIDKNNEFPMDMWEKFGSMGLLGITAPATYGGMDMGYFMHTIVMEELSRASGSVALSYGAHSNLCVNQINRHGTDAQKLKYLPPLIAGTSVGALAMSEPNSGSDVVSMSLRADLRGDNYVLNGTKMWITNGPDAHTLVVYAKTDVQSNAITAFIVERGFSGFSTHQKLDKLGMRGSNTCELVFEDCQVPKENVLGQVGRGVYVLMSGLDYERLVLSGGPLGLMQSAMDTATQYVHERKQFGVPVGTFELMQGKLADMYTKLNASRAYVYAVARACDEGRVSSKDCAGAILYSAERATEVALDAIQCLGGNGYTNEYPTGRILRDAKLYEIGAGTSEIRRMLIGRELNKQYMQ
;
A
#
# COMPACT_ATOMS: atom_id res chain seq x y z
N MET A 1 -22.47 25.68 17.76
CA MET A 1 -22.61 25.70 16.30
C MET A 1 -21.57 24.80 15.60
N PHE A 2 -20.81 24.02 16.38
CA PHE A 2 -19.72 23.14 15.89
C PHE A 2 -20.10 21.66 15.70
N THR A 3 -21.29 21.25 16.07
CA THR A 3 -21.73 19.85 16.07
C THR A 3 -22.50 19.43 14.77
N ARG A 4 -22.75 20.33 13.84
CA ARG A 4 -23.52 20.01 12.61
C ARG A 4 -22.68 19.74 11.37
N THR A 5 -21.38 20.05 11.36
CA THR A 5 -20.51 19.86 10.18
C THR A 5 -19.88 18.45 10.14
N LEU A 6 -19.69 17.82 11.29
CA LEU A 6 -19.20 16.43 11.40
C LEU A 6 -20.19 15.38 10.88
N SER A 7 -21.49 15.72 10.81
CA SER A 7 -22.54 14.77 10.40
C SER A 7 -22.63 14.53 8.89
N LYS A 8 -21.91 15.26 8.06
CA LYS A 8 -21.91 15.09 6.60
C LYS A 8 -20.69 14.33 6.04
N LEU A 9 -19.60 14.20 6.82
CA LEU A 9 -18.39 13.48 6.43
C LEU A 9 -18.12 12.23 7.27
N ALA A 10 -18.82 12.06 8.39
CA ALA A 10 -18.64 10.90 9.22
C ALA A 10 -19.55 9.76 8.73
N HIS A 11 -18.98 8.80 8.04
CA HIS A 11 -19.55 7.45 8.06
C HIS A 11 -19.77 7.09 9.55
N PRO A 12 -20.95 6.57 9.96
CA PRO A 12 -21.26 6.30 11.37
C PRO A 12 -20.18 5.49 12.11
N ALA A 13 -19.39 4.70 11.39
CA ALA A 13 -18.26 3.93 11.90
C ALA A 13 -17.13 4.79 12.50
N VAL A 14 -16.85 5.97 11.94
CA VAL A 14 -15.75 6.83 12.44
C VAL A 14 -16.13 7.52 13.74
N ALA A 15 -17.42 7.87 13.91
CA ALA A 15 -17.91 8.52 15.12
C ALA A 15 -17.98 7.60 16.36
N HIS A 16 -18.11 6.29 16.16
CA HIS A 16 -18.22 5.31 17.26
C HIS A 16 -16.87 4.78 17.77
N ALA A 17 -15.81 4.84 16.96
CA ALA A 17 -14.47 4.34 17.34
C ALA A 17 -13.67 5.34 18.20
N LEU A 18 -14.09 6.60 18.26
CA LEU A 18 -13.43 7.64 19.03
C LEU A 18 -14.15 7.81 20.37
N LYS A 19 -13.73 7.09 21.43
CA LYS A 19 -13.94 7.62 22.79
C LYS A 19 -13.27 9.00 22.86
N PRO A 20 -13.91 10.03 23.45
CA PRO A 20 -13.34 11.37 23.46
C PRO A 20 -12.10 11.41 24.37
N VAL A 21 -10.95 11.16 23.77
CA VAL A 21 -9.70 11.73 24.26
C VAL A 21 -9.78 13.18 23.81
N THR A 22 -9.68 14.11 24.76
CA THR A 22 -9.80 15.53 24.41
C THR A 22 -8.76 15.86 23.34
N LEU A 23 -9.18 16.45 22.24
CA LEU A 23 -8.34 16.89 21.10
C LEU A 23 -7.10 17.70 21.57
N LEU A 24 -7.15 18.25 22.77
CA LEU A 24 -6.07 18.99 23.40
C LEU A 24 -4.94 18.06 23.92
N GLU A 25 -5.28 16.90 24.51
CA GLU A 25 -4.29 15.93 25.01
C GLU A 25 -3.60 15.20 23.87
N ALA A 26 -4.32 14.86 22.80
CA ALA A 26 -3.75 14.28 21.60
C ALA A 26 -2.80 15.25 20.87
N ARG A 27 -3.12 16.54 20.80
CA ARG A 27 -2.24 17.58 20.26
C ARG A 27 -0.96 17.76 21.05
N VAL A 28 -1.02 17.68 22.39
CA VAL A 28 0.14 17.88 23.26
C VAL A 28 1.11 16.71 23.21
N GLN A 29 0.63 15.48 23.03
CA GLN A 29 1.47 14.28 23.00
C GLN A 29 2.07 13.99 21.62
N SER A 30 1.38 14.34 20.51
CA SER A 30 1.89 14.17 19.14
C SER A 30 2.83 15.30 18.70
N SER A 31 2.71 16.51 19.27
CA SER A 31 3.42 17.69 18.78
C SER A 31 4.88 17.81 19.25
N ARG A 32 5.32 17.03 20.23
CA ARG A 32 6.66 17.22 20.84
C ARG A 32 7.80 16.44 20.19
N LEU A 33 7.53 15.43 19.35
CA LEU A 33 8.58 14.55 18.83
C LEU A 33 8.45 14.21 17.32
N SER A 34 7.45 14.71 16.58
CA SER A 34 7.33 14.43 15.16
C SER A 34 7.96 15.51 14.31
N THR A 35 8.77 15.09 13.33
CA THR A 35 9.35 15.97 12.30
C THR A 35 8.40 16.21 11.11
N TYR A 36 7.12 15.79 11.22
CA TYR A 36 6.11 15.99 10.20
C TYR A 36 5.89 17.49 9.91
N ASN A 37 5.96 17.84 8.62
CA ASN A 37 5.81 19.24 8.18
C ASN A 37 4.42 19.46 7.57
N ALA A 38 3.48 19.97 8.35
CA ALA A 38 2.11 20.26 7.92
C ALA A 38 2.03 21.30 6.79
N ALA A 39 2.96 22.27 6.77
CA ALA A 39 2.99 23.30 5.72
C ALA A 39 3.34 22.70 4.33
N ILE A 40 4.28 21.75 4.29
CA ILE A 40 4.62 21.03 3.04
C ILE A 40 3.52 20.06 2.63
N ALA A 41 2.86 19.41 3.60
CA ALA A 41 1.75 18.53 3.32
C ALA A 41 0.57 19.27 2.66
N GLY A 42 0.32 20.52 3.05
CA GLY A 42 -0.69 21.37 2.44
C GLY A 42 -2.09 20.77 2.47
N LEU A 43 -2.45 20.17 3.63
CA LEU A 43 -3.75 19.54 3.85
C LEU A 43 -4.79 20.59 4.25
N THR A 44 -6.05 20.41 3.84
CA THR A 44 -7.17 21.15 4.42
C THR A 44 -7.36 20.72 5.89
N SER A 45 -8.11 21.49 6.67
CA SER A 45 -8.40 21.14 8.06
C SER A 45 -9.07 19.78 8.19
N GLU A 46 -10.00 19.45 7.30
CA GLU A 46 -10.70 18.16 7.27
C GLU A 46 -9.76 17.00 6.94
N GLN A 47 -8.88 17.20 5.97
CA GLN A 47 -7.86 16.22 5.59
C GLN A 47 -6.87 15.98 6.72
N GLU A 48 -6.46 17.03 7.42
CA GLU A 48 -5.56 16.93 8.57
C GLU A 48 -6.23 16.24 9.77
N GLU A 49 -7.50 16.49 10.03
CA GLU A 49 -8.27 15.78 11.05
C GLU A 49 -8.35 14.28 10.75
N PHE A 50 -8.65 13.92 9.50
CA PHE A 50 -8.68 12.52 9.06
C PHE A 50 -7.29 11.87 9.17
N ARG A 51 -6.24 12.51 8.64
CA ARG A 51 -4.85 12.05 8.76
C ARG A 51 -4.47 11.81 10.23
N SER A 52 -4.80 12.77 11.10
CA SER A 52 -4.51 12.67 12.53
C SER A 52 -5.24 11.49 13.18
N ALA A 53 -6.50 11.23 12.81
CA ALA A 53 -7.26 10.08 13.29
C ALA A 53 -6.61 8.75 12.86
N VAL A 54 -6.20 8.64 11.59
CA VAL A 54 -5.48 7.46 11.07
C VAL A 54 -4.14 7.28 11.78
N SER A 55 -3.39 8.38 11.94
CA SER A 55 -2.10 8.38 12.65
C SER A 55 -2.23 7.90 14.10
N MET A 56 -3.19 8.44 14.85
CA MET A 56 -3.46 8.02 16.23
C MET A 56 -3.84 6.54 16.32
N PHE A 57 -4.70 6.07 15.40
CA PHE A 57 -5.05 4.66 15.31
C PHE A 57 -3.82 3.80 15.05
N ALA A 58 -3.00 4.13 14.05
CA ALA A 58 -1.81 3.38 13.69
C ALA A 58 -0.77 3.35 14.81
N GLN A 59 -0.55 4.47 15.50
CA GLN A 59 0.39 4.55 16.62
C GLN A 59 -0.10 3.79 17.87
N ARG A 60 -1.40 3.70 18.11
CA ARG A 60 -1.98 2.97 19.23
C ARG A 60 -2.07 1.46 18.97
N GLU A 61 -2.58 1.06 17.81
CA GLU A 61 -2.92 -0.33 17.53
C GLU A 61 -1.81 -1.11 16.83
N LEU A 62 -0.94 -0.42 16.08
CA LEU A 62 -0.01 -1.06 15.16
C LEU A 62 1.46 -0.86 15.56
N ALA A 63 1.89 0.36 15.85
CA ALA A 63 3.28 0.66 16.16
C ALA A 63 3.86 -0.18 17.33
N PRO A 64 3.15 -0.42 18.44
CA PRO A 64 3.66 -1.24 19.54
C PRO A 64 3.89 -2.72 19.16
N ARG A 65 3.20 -3.20 18.14
CA ARG A 65 3.25 -4.58 17.66
C ARG A 65 4.26 -4.79 16.52
N ALA A 66 4.77 -3.72 15.92
CA ALA A 66 5.54 -3.77 14.67
C ALA A 66 6.81 -4.63 14.78
N ALA A 67 7.50 -4.60 15.92
CA ALA A 67 8.70 -5.43 16.14
C ALA A 67 8.35 -6.93 16.25
N SER A 68 7.28 -7.30 16.95
CA SER A 68 6.83 -8.68 17.07
C SER A 68 6.27 -9.22 15.75
N ILE A 69 5.56 -8.40 15.00
CA ILE A 69 5.06 -8.72 13.65
C ILE A 69 6.23 -9.08 12.72
N ASP A 70 7.26 -8.25 12.68
CA ASP A 70 8.47 -8.51 11.87
C ASP A 70 9.18 -9.80 12.33
N LYS A 71 9.40 -9.95 13.64
CA LYS A 71 10.08 -11.12 14.20
C LYS A 71 9.35 -12.43 13.87
N ASN A 72 8.04 -12.45 14.03
CA ASN A 72 7.22 -13.63 13.85
C ASN A 72 6.90 -13.90 12.36
N ASN A 73 7.18 -12.95 11.47
CA ASN A 73 6.80 -13.04 10.05
C ASN A 73 5.30 -13.30 9.86
N GLU A 74 4.43 -12.58 10.57
CA GLU A 74 3.01 -12.88 10.61
C GLU A 74 2.16 -11.62 10.63
N PHE A 75 1.11 -11.60 9.77
CA PHE A 75 0.12 -10.51 9.74
C PHE A 75 -0.82 -10.64 10.95
N PRO A 76 -1.09 -9.53 11.66
CA PRO A 76 -2.03 -9.53 12.78
C PRO A 76 -3.48 -9.52 12.27
N MET A 77 -4.13 -10.68 12.19
CA MET A 77 -5.42 -10.88 11.53
C MET A 77 -6.56 -10.01 12.08
N ASP A 78 -6.50 -9.63 13.37
CA ASP A 78 -7.44 -8.69 13.98
C ASP A 78 -7.44 -7.29 13.35
N MET A 79 -6.40 -6.96 12.61
CA MET A 79 -6.30 -5.66 11.93
C MET A 79 -7.27 -5.50 10.77
N TRP A 80 -7.71 -6.58 10.12
CA TRP A 80 -8.67 -6.47 9.03
C TRP A 80 -9.99 -5.86 9.48
N GLU A 81 -10.60 -6.39 10.54
CA GLU A 81 -11.84 -5.84 11.10
C GLU A 81 -11.63 -4.43 11.70
N LYS A 82 -10.46 -4.16 12.30
CA LYS A 82 -10.14 -2.83 12.79
C LYS A 82 -10.02 -1.81 11.66
N PHE A 83 -9.39 -2.17 10.55
CA PHE A 83 -9.34 -1.31 9.36
C PHE A 83 -10.75 -1.12 8.76
N GLY A 84 -11.56 -2.17 8.69
CA GLY A 84 -12.93 -2.10 8.24
C GLY A 84 -13.78 -1.18 9.11
N SER A 85 -13.69 -1.29 10.44
CA SER A 85 -14.42 -0.44 11.39
C SER A 85 -14.04 1.05 11.29
N MET A 86 -12.82 1.35 10.83
CA MET A 86 -12.35 2.71 10.55
C MET A 86 -12.72 3.17 9.12
N GLY A 87 -13.32 2.32 8.29
CA GLY A 87 -13.64 2.61 6.88
C GLY A 87 -12.43 2.57 5.94
N LEU A 88 -11.24 2.21 6.43
CA LEU A 88 -9.98 2.36 5.67
C LEU A 88 -9.89 1.40 4.47
N LEU A 89 -10.57 0.26 4.50
CA LEU A 89 -10.50 -0.74 3.42
C LEU A 89 -11.29 -0.33 2.17
N GLY A 90 -12.21 0.63 2.29
CA GLY A 90 -13.05 1.11 1.19
C GLY A 90 -12.88 2.60 0.88
N ILE A 91 -11.69 3.19 1.04
CA ILE A 91 -11.45 4.64 0.88
C ILE A 91 -12.00 5.16 -0.45
N THR A 92 -11.72 4.49 -1.56
CA THR A 92 -12.12 4.92 -2.92
C THR A 92 -13.43 4.27 -3.41
N ALA A 93 -14.01 3.38 -2.62
CA ALA A 93 -15.25 2.72 -2.99
C ALA A 93 -16.47 3.58 -2.63
N PRO A 94 -17.55 3.53 -3.44
CA PRO A 94 -18.77 4.29 -3.16
C PRO A 94 -19.44 3.90 -1.84
N ALA A 95 -20.11 4.87 -1.21
CA ALA A 95 -20.86 4.66 0.03
C ALA A 95 -21.97 3.61 -0.11
N THR A 96 -22.53 3.42 -1.31
CA THR A 96 -23.53 2.38 -1.62
C THR A 96 -23.05 0.96 -1.34
N TYR A 97 -21.73 0.73 -1.34
CA TYR A 97 -21.12 -0.56 -1.01
C TYR A 97 -20.42 -0.54 0.36
N GLY A 98 -20.61 0.51 1.15
CA GLY A 98 -19.99 0.67 2.47
C GLY A 98 -18.65 1.41 2.44
N GLY A 99 -18.24 1.95 1.30
CA GLY A 99 -17.00 2.73 1.15
C GLY A 99 -17.10 4.17 1.66
N MET A 100 -16.01 4.90 1.62
CA MET A 100 -15.93 6.29 2.08
C MET A 100 -16.09 7.30 0.95
N ASP A 101 -16.05 6.88 -0.30
CA ASP A 101 -16.13 7.74 -1.50
C ASP A 101 -15.11 8.90 -1.49
N MET A 102 -13.91 8.63 -0.96
CA MET A 102 -12.78 9.56 -0.94
C MET A 102 -11.85 9.25 -2.12
N GLY A 103 -11.00 10.22 -2.47
CA GLY A 103 -10.07 10.07 -3.59
C GLY A 103 -8.81 9.27 -3.26
N TYR A 104 -7.95 9.11 -4.25
CA TYR A 104 -6.64 8.45 -4.13
C TYR A 104 -5.65 9.26 -3.28
N PHE A 105 -5.83 10.58 -3.18
CA PHE A 105 -5.04 11.40 -2.28
C PHE A 105 -5.21 10.97 -0.82
N MET A 106 -6.47 10.79 -0.37
CA MET A 106 -6.73 10.31 0.98
C MET A 106 -6.27 8.87 1.17
N HIS A 107 -6.38 8.03 0.16
CA HIS A 107 -5.85 6.66 0.19
C HIS A 107 -4.32 6.65 0.36
N THR A 108 -3.60 7.55 -0.33
CA THR A 108 -2.15 7.72 -0.19
C THR A 108 -1.76 8.17 1.22
N ILE A 109 -2.53 9.08 1.83
CA ILE A 109 -2.34 9.50 3.23
C ILE A 109 -2.52 8.34 4.21
N VAL A 110 -3.56 7.51 4.02
CA VAL A 110 -3.74 6.30 4.86
C VAL A 110 -2.55 5.37 4.72
N MET A 111 -2.09 5.12 3.49
CA MET A 111 -0.91 4.28 3.24
C MET A 111 0.34 4.83 3.92
N GLU A 112 0.54 6.15 3.93
CA GLU A 112 1.66 6.81 4.61
C GLU A 112 1.60 6.60 6.14
N GLU A 113 0.47 6.91 6.78
CA GLU A 113 0.37 6.83 8.24
C GLU A 113 0.40 5.39 8.76
N LEU A 114 -0.17 4.43 8.05
CA LEU A 114 -0.04 3.01 8.37
C LEU A 114 1.41 2.53 8.22
N SER A 115 2.10 2.92 7.13
CA SER A 115 3.50 2.57 6.89
C SER A 115 4.45 3.16 7.92
N ARG A 116 4.17 4.37 8.42
CA ARG A 116 4.91 4.99 9.51
C ARG A 116 4.91 4.12 10.77
N ALA A 117 3.82 3.40 11.04
CA ALA A 117 3.72 2.48 12.16
C ALA A 117 4.28 1.08 11.84
N SER A 118 3.92 0.53 10.67
CA SER A 118 4.40 -0.77 10.19
C SER A 118 4.30 -0.87 8.66
N GLY A 119 5.44 -0.85 7.98
CA GLY A 119 5.49 -0.96 6.52
C GLY A 119 4.86 -2.25 5.99
N SER A 120 5.10 -3.37 6.67
CA SER A 120 4.58 -4.68 6.23
C SER A 120 3.06 -4.79 6.32
N VAL A 121 2.45 -4.26 7.37
CA VAL A 121 0.98 -4.27 7.52
C VAL A 121 0.33 -3.30 6.53
N ALA A 122 0.95 -2.13 6.30
CA ALA A 122 0.49 -1.18 5.30
C ALA A 122 0.56 -1.75 3.86
N LEU A 123 1.58 -2.56 3.54
CA LEU A 123 1.66 -3.25 2.25
C LEU A 123 0.47 -4.20 2.05
N SER A 124 0.14 -5.01 3.05
CA SER A 124 -1.03 -5.90 3.03
C SER A 124 -2.34 -5.12 2.90
N TYR A 125 -2.47 -4.01 3.63
CA TYR A 125 -3.58 -3.08 3.50
C TYR A 125 -3.71 -2.56 2.06
N GLY A 126 -2.62 -2.08 1.46
CA GLY A 126 -2.62 -1.56 0.08
C GLY A 126 -2.98 -2.62 -0.96
N ALA A 127 -2.48 -3.85 -0.81
CA ALA A 127 -2.84 -4.96 -1.69
C ALA A 127 -4.33 -5.32 -1.60
N HIS A 128 -4.92 -5.25 -0.42
CA HIS A 128 -6.34 -5.46 -0.22
C HIS A 128 -7.18 -4.32 -0.81
N SER A 129 -6.97 -3.09 -0.32
CA SER A 129 -7.86 -1.95 -0.60
C SER A 129 -7.62 -1.33 -1.98
N ASN A 130 -6.37 -1.19 -2.40
CA ASN A 130 -6.05 -0.56 -3.69
C ASN A 130 -5.98 -1.56 -4.86
N LEU A 131 -5.52 -2.80 -4.63
CA LEU A 131 -5.43 -3.76 -5.74
C LEU A 131 -6.72 -4.57 -5.90
N CYS A 132 -7.23 -5.21 -4.84
CA CYS A 132 -8.41 -6.07 -4.95
C CYS A 132 -9.70 -5.25 -4.96
N VAL A 133 -9.98 -4.48 -3.90
CA VAL A 133 -11.21 -3.69 -3.77
C VAL A 133 -11.36 -2.70 -4.92
N ASN A 134 -10.31 -1.94 -5.22
CA ASN A 134 -10.36 -0.93 -6.27
C ASN A 134 -10.55 -1.53 -7.67
N GLN A 135 -9.94 -2.67 -7.99
CA GLN A 135 -10.16 -3.32 -9.29
C GLN A 135 -11.59 -3.84 -9.46
N ILE A 136 -12.17 -4.45 -8.41
CA ILE A 136 -13.57 -4.87 -8.44
C ILE A 136 -14.49 -3.65 -8.55
N ASN A 137 -14.21 -2.58 -7.80
CA ASN A 137 -15.00 -1.34 -7.87
C ASN A 137 -14.99 -0.71 -9.26
N ARG A 138 -13.85 -0.71 -9.95
CA ARG A 138 -13.68 -0.05 -11.26
C ARG A 138 -14.21 -0.87 -12.43
N HIS A 139 -14.12 -2.19 -12.36
CA HIS A 139 -14.36 -3.07 -13.51
C HIS A 139 -15.46 -4.11 -13.28
N GLY A 140 -15.93 -4.29 -12.05
CA GLY A 140 -16.98 -5.23 -11.72
C GLY A 140 -18.35 -4.79 -12.22
N THR A 141 -19.20 -5.76 -12.52
CA THR A 141 -20.66 -5.53 -12.68
C THR A 141 -21.28 -5.15 -11.36
N ASP A 142 -22.49 -4.57 -11.36
CA ASP A 142 -23.18 -4.21 -10.12
C ASP A 142 -23.42 -5.43 -9.21
N ALA A 143 -23.72 -6.60 -9.82
CA ALA A 143 -23.85 -7.86 -9.10
C ALA A 143 -22.54 -8.28 -8.42
N GLN A 144 -21.41 -8.18 -9.11
CA GLN A 144 -20.09 -8.47 -8.55
C GLN A 144 -19.73 -7.49 -7.43
N LYS A 145 -19.95 -6.20 -7.63
CA LYS A 145 -19.71 -5.17 -6.60
C LYS A 145 -20.54 -5.43 -5.36
N LEU A 146 -21.83 -5.70 -5.52
CA LEU A 146 -22.74 -6.00 -4.40
C LEU A 146 -22.33 -7.26 -3.63
N LYS A 147 -21.82 -8.28 -4.34
CA LYS A 147 -21.37 -9.53 -3.73
C LYS A 147 -20.06 -9.40 -2.98
N TYR A 148 -19.06 -8.73 -3.58
CA TYR A 148 -17.68 -8.79 -3.08
C TYR A 148 -17.24 -7.56 -2.28
N LEU A 149 -17.71 -6.34 -2.61
CA LEU A 149 -17.22 -5.13 -1.94
C LEU A 149 -17.61 -5.04 -0.47
N PRO A 150 -18.86 -5.29 -0.05
CA PRO A 150 -19.24 -5.11 1.35
C PRO A 150 -18.41 -5.94 2.34
N PRO A 151 -18.21 -7.26 2.16
CA PRO A 151 -17.41 -8.06 3.09
C PRO A 151 -15.90 -7.70 3.02
N LEU A 152 -15.37 -7.28 1.85
CA LEU A 152 -14.00 -6.79 1.73
C LEU A 152 -13.82 -5.46 2.48
N ILE A 153 -14.76 -4.52 2.33
CA ILE A 153 -14.70 -3.20 2.98
C ILE A 153 -14.89 -3.33 4.49
N ALA A 154 -15.73 -4.25 4.96
CA ALA A 154 -15.88 -4.53 6.39
C ALA A 154 -14.68 -5.25 7.02
N GLY A 155 -13.76 -5.80 6.21
CA GLY A 155 -12.60 -6.56 6.69
C GLY A 155 -12.93 -7.99 7.15
N THR A 156 -14.17 -8.47 6.93
CA THR A 156 -14.58 -9.86 7.18
C THR A 156 -14.09 -10.82 6.08
N SER A 157 -13.74 -10.28 4.92
CA SER A 157 -13.05 -10.98 3.83
C SER A 157 -11.76 -10.27 3.49
N VAL A 158 -10.72 -11.03 3.20
CA VAL A 158 -9.40 -10.53 2.77
C VAL A 158 -9.30 -10.60 1.25
N GLY A 159 -8.80 -9.53 0.64
CA GLY A 159 -8.58 -9.42 -0.80
C GLY A 159 -7.11 -9.53 -1.19
N ALA A 160 -6.86 -10.12 -2.37
CA ALA A 160 -5.55 -10.16 -3.01
C ALA A 160 -5.67 -9.91 -4.52
N LEU A 161 -4.53 -9.61 -5.16
CA LEU A 161 -4.41 -9.53 -6.62
C LEU A 161 -3.23 -10.38 -7.08
N ALA A 162 -3.44 -11.18 -8.12
CA ALA A 162 -2.49 -12.16 -8.61
C ALA A 162 -2.19 -11.97 -10.09
N MET A 163 -1.06 -11.28 -10.40
CA MET A 163 -0.59 -11.08 -11.77
C MET A 163 0.73 -11.83 -12.06
N SER A 164 1.71 -11.71 -11.17
CA SER A 164 3.06 -12.22 -11.36
C SER A 164 3.13 -13.74 -11.29
N GLU A 165 4.08 -14.33 -12.04
CA GLU A 165 4.40 -15.75 -12.05
C GLU A 165 5.90 -15.96 -11.82
N PRO A 166 6.38 -17.18 -11.50
CA PRO A 166 7.80 -17.42 -11.30
C PRO A 166 8.69 -16.93 -12.44
N ASN A 167 8.22 -17.05 -13.68
CA ASN A 167 8.94 -16.67 -14.90
C ASN A 167 8.43 -15.36 -15.54
N SER A 168 7.47 -14.66 -14.93
CA SER A 168 6.80 -13.48 -15.48
C SER A 168 6.52 -12.44 -14.40
N GLY A 169 7.55 -11.67 -14.03
CA GLY A 169 7.47 -10.56 -13.08
C GLY A 169 7.34 -9.21 -13.79
N SER A 170 8.45 -8.62 -14.21
CA SER A 170 8.46 -7.34 -14.94
C SER A 170 7.75 -7.44 -16.30
N ASP A 171 7.88 -8.57 -16.99
CA ASP A 171 7.14 -8.89 -18.21
C ASP A 171 5.84 -9.65 -17.88
N VAL A 172 4.96 -8.98 -17.16
CA VAL A 172 3.73 -9.58 -16.64
C VAL A 172 2.76 -10.05 -17.73
N VAL A 173 2.83 -9.49 -18.94
CA VAL A 173 1.96 -9.90 -20.07
C VAL A 173 2.40 -11.22 -20.70
N SER A 174 3.63 -11.67 -20.42
CA SER A 174 4.14 -13.00 -20.83
C SER A 174 3.73 -14.12 -19.87
N MET A 175 2.76 -13.87 -18.98
CA MET A 175 2.22 -14.88 -18.05
C MET A 175 1.80 -16.17 -18.78
N SER A 176 1.83 -17.30 -18.11
CA SER A 176 1.53 -18.63 -18.63
C SER A 176 0.30 -19.29 -18.03
N LEU A 177 -0.25 -18.79 -16.90
CA LEU A 177 -1.50 -19.30 -16.33
C LEU A 177 -2.61 -19.26 -17.39
N ARG A 178 -3.23 -20.41 -17.65
CA ARG A 178 -4.28 -20.58 -18.68
C ARG A 178 -5.65 -20.67 -18.05
N ALA A 179 -6.65 -20.22 -18.80
CA ALA A 179 -8.06 -20.30 -18.47
C ALA A 179 -8.85 -20.78 -19.69
N ASP A 180 -9.13 -22.07 -19.74
CA ASP A 180 -9.85 -22.72 -20.85
C ASP A 180 -11.36 -22.74 -20.54
N LEU A 181 -12.20 -22.24 -21.46
CA LEU A 181 -13.66 -22.27 -21.29
C LEU A 181 -14.19 -23.69 -21.49
N ARG A 182 -14.85 -24.25 -20.47
CA ARG A 182 -15.50 -25.57 -20.48
C ARG A 182 -16.92 -25.45 -19.93
N GLY A 183 -17.91 -25.49 -20.84
CA GLY A 183 -19.31 -25.27 -20.45
C GLY A 183 -19.55 -23.89 -19.86
N ASP A 184 -19.99 -23.80 -18.62
CA ASP A 184 -20.27 -22.56 -17.91
C ASP A 184 -19.12 -22.08 -17.00
N ASN A 185 -17.96 -22.78 -17.03
CA ASN A 185 -16.81 -22.45 -16.22
C ASN A 185 -15.56 -22.20 -17.08
N TYR A 186 -14.70 -21.33 -16.62
CA TYR A 186 -13.30 -21.29 -16.99
C TYR A 186 -12.51 -22.23 -16.09
N VAL A 187 -11.67 -23.06 -16.68
CA VAL A 187 -10.78 -23.99 -15.96
C VAL A 187 -9.38 -23.41 -15.96
N LEU A 188 -8.91 -22.97 -14.79
CA LEU A 188 -7.59 -22.35 -14.63
C LEU A 188 -6.55 -23.40 -14.30
N ASN A 189 -5.39 -23.34 -15.00
CA ASN A 189 -4.23 -24.22 -14.77
C ASN A 189 -2.92 -23.43 -14.82
N GLY A 190 -2.11 -23.55 -13.76
CA GLY A 190 -0.80 -22.90 -13.58
C GLY A 190 -0.60 -22.33 -12.19
N THR A 191 0.34 -21.41 -12.04
CA THR A 191 0.70 -20.81 -10.75
C THR A 191 0.84 -19.30 -10.81
N LYS A 192 0.71 -18.64 -9.66
CA LYS A 192 1.03 -17.22 -9.46
C LYS A 192 2.01 -17.09 -8.30
N MET A 193 2.97 -16.16 -8.39
CA MET A 193 4.05 -16.01 -7.41
C MET A 193 4.10 -14.62 -6.81
N TRP A 194 4.59 -14.51 -5.59
CA TRP A 194 4.75 -13.28 -4.81
C TRP A 194 3.42 -12.62 -4.43
N ILE A 195 2.36 -13.41 -4.19
CA ILE A 195 1.02 -12.85 -3.98
C ILE A 195 0.85 -12.44 -2.52
N THR A 196 0.87 -11.11 -2.31
CA THR A 196 0.54 -10.48 -1.04
C THR A 196 -0.89 -10.82 -0.62
N ASN A 197 -1.08 -11.14 0.65
CA ASN A 197 -2.32 -11.65 1.22
C ASN A 197 -2.77 -13.03 0.67
N GLY A 198 -2.04 -13.65 -0.25
CA GLY A 198 -2.41 -14.94 -0.84
C GLY A 198 -2.79 -16.02 0.17
N PRO A 199 -2.02 -16.22 1.29
CA PRO A 199 -2.37 -17.21 2.30
C PRO A 199 -3.72 -16.95 3.00
N ASP A 200 -4.13 -15.69 3.09
CA ASP A 200 -5.28 -15.24 3.89
C ASP A 200 -6.48 -14.84 3.04
N ALA A 201 -6.29 -14.64 1.72
CA ALA A 201 -7.30 -14.09 0.84
C ALA A 201 -8.53 -15.00 0.68
N HIS A 202 -9.71 -14.40 0.79
CA HIS A 202 -11.00 -15.01 0.50
C HIS A 202 -11.45 -14.73 -0.94
N THR A 203 -11.06 -13.57 -1.48
CA THR A 203 -11.39 -13.07 -2.81
C THR A 203 -10.13 -12.58 -3.51
N LEU A 204 -9.86 -13.06 -4.71
CA LEU A 204 -8.67 -12.72 -5.46
C LEU A 204 -9.03 -12.21 -6.87
N VAL A 205 -8.36 -11.16 -7.31
CA VAL A 205 -8.37 -10.76 -8.73
C VAL A 205 -7.19 -11.46 -9.41
N VAL A 206 -7.47 -12.36 -10.34
CA VAL A 206 -6.47 -13.22 -11.01
C VAL A 206 -6.48 -12.96 -12.50
N TYR A 207 -5.31 -12.81 -13.10
CA TYR A 207 -5.14 -12.65 -14.55
C TYR A 207 -4.63 -13.93 -15.17
N ALA A 208 -5.29 -14.40 -16.23
CA ALA A 208 -4.94 -15.63 -16.94
C ALA A 208 -5.14 -15.49 -18.46
N LYS A 209 -4.39 -16.27 -19.26
CA LYS A 209 -4.55 -16.35 -20.71
C LYS A 209 -5.79 -17.15 -21.06
N THR A 210 -6.72 -16.53 -21.78
CA THR A 210 -7.92 -17.18 -22.34
C THR A 210 -7.76 -17.59 -23.79
N ASP A 211 -6.75 -17.04 -24.46
CA ASP A 211 -6.35 -17.47 -25.81
C ASP A 211 -4.82 -17.38 -25.92
N VAL A 212 -4.21 -18.54 -26.18
CA VAL A 212 -2.75 -18.67 -26.29
C VAL A 212 -2.24 -18.12 -27.62
N GLN A 213 -3.02 -18.20 -28.71
CA GLN A 213 -2.59 -17.76 -30.01
C GLN A 213 -2.54 -16.24 -30.12
N SER A 214 -3.56 -15.55 -29.61
CA SER A 214 -3.63 -14.08 -29.60
C SER A 214 -3.01 -13.45 -28.35
N ASN A 215 -2.51 -14.26 -27.40
CA ASN A 215 -2.06 -13.82 -26.07
C ASN A 215 -3.13 -13.03 -25.29
N ALA A 216 -4.41 -13.28 -25.54
CA ALA A 216 -5.50 -12.60 -24.87
C ALA A 216 -5.55 -12.98 -23.38
N ILE A 217 -5.50 -11.97 -22.52
CA ILE A 217 -5.57 -12.11 -21.07
C ILE A 217 -6.94 -11.66 -20.59
N THR A 218 -7.51 -12.39 -19.63
CA THR A 218 -8.76 -12.06 -18.94
C THR A 218 -8.52 -11.95 -17.45
N ALA A 219 -9.22 -11.03 -16.81
CA ALA A 219 -9.24 -10.91 -15.35
C ALA A 219 -10.42 -11.71 -14.78
N PHE A 220 -10.20 -12.39 -13.66
CA PHE A 220 -11.18 -13.20 -12.98
C PHE A 220 -11.26 -12.84 -11.50
N ILE A 221 -12.46 -12.92 -10.91
CA ILE A 221 -12.64 -12.95 -9.46
C ILE A 221 -12.64 -14.42 -9.04
N VAL A 222 -11.62 -14.83 -8.30
CA VAL A 222 -11.47 -16.19 -7.77
C VAL A 222 -11.79 -16.19 -6.28
N GLU A 223 -12.65 -17.11 -5.85
CA GLU A 223 -12.96 -17.33 -4.43
C GLU A 223 -12.08 -18.46 -3.88
N ARG A 224 -11.67 -18.32 -2.61
CA ARG A 224 -10.85 -19.33 -1.92
C ARG A 224 -11.46 -20.74 -1.96
N GLY A 225 -12.78 -20.83 -1.97
CA GLY A 225 -13.53 -22.09 -1.96
C GLY A 225 -13.66 -22.78 -3.32
N PHE A 226 -13.13 -22.21 -4.40
CA PHE A 226 -13.25 -22.84 -5.70
C PHE A 226 -12.40 -24.11 -5.80
N SER A 227 -13.02 -25.19 -6.33
CA SER A 227 -12.33 -26.46 -6.53
C SER A 227 -11.10 -26.28 -7.41
N GLY A 228 -9.97 -26.85 -7.03
CA GLY A 228 -8.71 -26.76 -7.76
C GLY A 228 -7.87 -25.52 -7.45
N PHE A 229 -8.30 -24.65 -6.50
CA PHE A 229 -7.49 -23.54 -5.99
C PHE A 229 -6.81 -23.93 -4.67
N SER A 230 -5.51 -23.65 -4.56
CA SER A 230 -4.74 -23.84 -3.34
C SER A 230 -3.59 -22.83 -3.21
N THR A 231 -2.97 -22.77 -2.05
CA THR A 231 -1.82 -21.91 -1.76
C THR A 231 -0.66 -22.74 -1.23
N HIS A 232 0.56 -22.39 -1.65
CA HIS A 232 1.76 -22.96 -1.07
C HIS A 232 2.14 -22.27 0.25
N GLN A 233 3.23 -22.77 0.87
CA GLN A 233 3.76 -22.25 2.12
C GLN A 233 4.09 -20.75 1.99
N LYS A 234 3.83 -20.02 3.07
CA LYS A 234 4.20 -18.61 3.22
C LYS A 234 5.71 -18.42 3.08
N LEU A 235 6.11 -17.40 2.31
CA LEU A 235 7.50 -17.07 2.05
C LEU A 235 8.15 -16.39 3.27
N ASP A 236 9.39 -16.79 3.56
CA ASP A 236 10.27 -16.03 4.44
C ASP A 236 11.03 -14.97 3.63
N LYS A 237 10.88 -13.70 4.00
CA LYS A 237 11.34 -12.55 3.21
C LYS A 237 12.36 -11.72 4.00
N LEU A 238 13.18 -10.96 3.27
CA LEU A 238 14.13 -10.00 3.85
C LEU A 238 13.44 -8.95 4.72
N GLY A 239 12.41 -8.31 4.19
CA GLY A 239 11.57 -7.31 4.81
C GLY A 239 10.09 -7.57 4.54
N MET A 240 9.22 -6.61 4.92
CA MET A 240 7.77 -6.76 4.79
C MET A 240 7.27 -8.09 5.40
N ARG A 241 7.89 -8.49 6.50
CA ARG A 241 7.70 -9.82 7.09
C ARG A 241 6.28 -10.04 7.64
N GLY A 242 5.65 -8.99 8.15
CA GLY A 242 4.24 -9.01 8.55
C GLY A 242 3.24 -8.98 7.38
N SER A 243 3.69 -9.03 6.13
CA SER A 243 2.83 -9.13 4.95
C SER A 243 2.87 -10.57 4.44
N ASN A 244 1.83 -11.36 4.74
CA ASN A 244 1.75 -12.74 4.32
C ASN A 244 1.75 -12.85 2.79
N THR A 245 2.68 -13.62 2.25
CA THR A 245 2.93 -13.71 0.80
C THR A 245 3.21 -15.16 0.44
N CYS A 246 2.62 -15.67 -0.63
CA CYS A 246 2.84 -17.05 -1.09
C CYS A 246 2.76 -17.19 -2.61
N GLU A 247 2.98 -18.40 -3.07
CA GLU A 247 2.59 -18.89 -4.37
C GLU A 247 1.13 -19.37 -4.33
N LEU A 248 0.38 -19.10 -5.41
CA LEU A 248 -0.95 -19.66 -5.64
C LEU A 248 -0.87 -20.76 -6.69
N VAL A 249 -1.64 -21.83 -6.52
CA VAL A 249 -1.69 -22.98 -7.41
C VAL A 249 -3.11 -23.19 -7.91
N PHE A 250 -3.23 -23.39 -9.21
CA PHE A 250 -4.48 -23.66 -9.91
C PHE A 250 -4.34 -24.97 -10.66
N GLU A 251 -5.08 -26.00 -10.24
CA GLU A 251 -5.12 -27.35 -10.82
C GLU A 251 -6.56 -27.69 -11.18
N ASP A 252 -6.90 -27.52 -12.47
CA ASP A 252 -8.28 -27.60 -12.96
C ASP A 252 -9.26 -26.74 -12.15
N CYS A 253 -8.81 -25.55 -11.74
CA CYS A 253 -9.60 -24.65 -10.92
C CYS A 253 -10.83 -24.11 -11.64
N GLN A 254 -12.02 -24.42 -11.11
CA GLN A 254 -13.31 -24.12 -11.71
C GLN A 254 -13.75 -22.70 -11.34
N VAL A 255 -13.77 -21.78 -12.30
CA VAL A 255 -14.21 -20.39 -12.13
C VAL A 255 -15.43 -20.12 -13.00
N PRO A 256 -16.60 -19.79 -12.41
CA PRO A 256 -17.81 -19.49 -13.19
C PRO A 256 -17.62 -18.33 -14.17
N LYS A 257 -18.33 -18.35 -15.31
CA LYS A 257 -18.28 -17.25 -16.31
C LYS A 257 -18.63 -15.89 -15.75
N GLU A 258 -19.58 -15.84 -14.82
CA GLU A 258 -20.01 -14.61 -14.15
C GLU A 258 -18.90 -13.99 -13.27
N ASN A 259 -17.82 -14.71 -13.01
CA ASN A 259 -16.66 -14.22 -12.29
C ASN A 259 -15.59 -13.58 -13.19
N VAL A 260 -15.84 -13.44 -14.49
CA VAL A 260 -15.00 -12.61 -15.36
C VAL A 260 -15.11 -11.15 -14.92
N LEU A 261 -13.98 -10.53 -14.61
CA LEU A 261 -13.90 -9.12 -14.23
C LEU A 261 -13.63 -8.27 -15.48
N GLY A 262 -14.59 -7.44 -15.85
CA GLY A 262 -14.57 -6.69 -17.11
C GLY A 262 -14.99 -7.56 -18.29
N GLN A 263 -14.19 -7.61 -19.37
CA GLN A 263 -14.49 -8.33 -20.60
C GLN A 263 -13.45 -9.41 -20.90
N VAL A 264 -13.89 -10.52 -21.48
CA VAL A 264 -13.01 -11.60 -21.97
C VAL A 264 -12.00 -11.05 -22.97
N GLY A 265 -10.73 -11.41 -22.81
CA GLY A 265 -9.62 -10.94 -23.64
C GLY A 265 -9.16 -9.49 -23.39
N ARG A 266 -9.80 -8.78 -22.47
CA ARG A 266 -9.47 -7.38 -22.13
C ARG A 266 -8.79 -7.23 -20.77
N GLY A 267 -8.29 -8.31 -20.17
CA GLY A 267 -7.65 -8.30 -18.86
C GLY A 267 -6.38 -7.45 -18.81
N VAL A 268 -5.63 -7.30 -19.91
CA VAL A 268 -4.49 -6.38 -19.96
C VAL A 268 -4.94 -4.94 -19.72
N TYR A 269 -6.09 -4.54 -20.25
CA TYR A 269 -6.64 -3.21 -20.03
C TYR A 269 -7.03 -3.00 -18.55
N VAL A 270 -7.70 -3.98 -17.94
CA VAL A 270 -8.03 -3.97 -16.51
C VAL A 270 -6.75 -3.83 -15.68
N LEU A 271 -5.73 -4.65 -15.98
CA LEU A 271 -4.44 -4.64 -15.30
C LEU A 271 -3.75 -3.28 -15.39
N MET A 272 -3.51 -2.78 -16.61
CA MET A 272 -2.73 -1.56 -16.85
C MET A 272 -3.41 -0.32 -16.26
N SER A 273 -4.73 -0.23 -16.34
CA SER A 273 -5.50 0.88 -15.73
C SER A 273 -5.38 0.93 -14.20
N GLY A 274 -5.14 -0.21 -13.56
CA GLY A 274 -4.93 -0.30 -12.10
C GLY A 274 -3.52 0.07 -11.68
N LEU A 275 -2.51 -0.22 -12.52
CA LEU A 275 -1.09 -0.05 -12.15
C LEU A 275 -0.70 1.40 -11.85
N ASP A 276 -1.31 2.39 -12.50
CA ASP A 276 -1.00 3.80 -12.24
C ASP A 276 -1.47 4.21 -10.84
N TYR A 277 -2.69 3.82 -10.47
CA TYR A 277 -3.20 4.04 -9.11
C TYR A 277 -2.46 3.19 -8.06
N GLU A 278 -2.02 1.98 -8.41
CA GLU A 278 -1.16 1.18 -7.55
C GLU A 278 0.13 1.92 -7.23
N ARG A 279 0.84 2.39 -8.25
CA ARG A 279 2.10 3.14 -8.10
C ARG A 279 1.91 4.37 -7.23
N LEU A 280 0.81 5.11 -7.47
CA LEU A 280 0.50 6.30 -6.71
C LEU A 280 0.25 6.00 -5.23
N VAL A 281 -0.73 5.16 -4.90
CA VAL A 281 -1.10 4.87 -3.51
C VAL A 281 0.07 4.20 -2.77
N LEU A 282 0.77 3.28 -3.44
CA LEU A 282 1.91 2.58 -2.87
C LEU A 282 3.06 3.53 -2.55
N SER A 283 3.18 4.68 -3.25
CA SER A 283 4.21 5.70 -2.96
C SER A 283 4.05 6.36 -1.58
N GLY A 284 2.88 6.26 -0.96
CA GLY A 284 2.66 6.63 0.45
C GLY A 284 3.47 5.76 1.43
N GLY A 285 3.75 4.50 1.06
CA GLY A 285 4.56 3.60 1.89
C GLY A 285 5.97 4.11 2.18
N PRO A 286 6.77 4.42 1.16
CA PRO A 286 8.08 5.07 1.33
C PRO A 286 8.04 6.34 2.16
N LEU A 287 7.00 7.19 2.01
CA LEU A 287 6.84 8.40 2.82
C LEU A 287 6.72 8.07 4.31
N GLY A 288 5.87 7.10 4.66
CA GLY A 288 5.68 6.65 6.04
C GLY A 288 6.96 6.06 6.64
N LEU A 289 7.70 5.25 5.87
CA LEU A 289 8.98 4.69 6.29
C LEU A 289 10.04 5.77 6.52
N MET A 290 10.14 6.76 5.63
CA MET A 290 11.05 7.90 5.80
C MET A 290 10.68 8.73 7.04
N GLN A 291 9.39 8.96 7.27
CA GLN A 291 8.93 9.69 8.45
C GLN A 291 9.28 8.92 9.74
N SER A 292 9.08 7.61 9.77
CA SER A 292 9.46 6.74 10.91
C SER A 292 10.97 6.74 11.16
N ALA A 293 11.77 6.66 10.09
CA ALA A 293 13.22 6.74 10.18
C ALA A 293 13.69 8.09 10.73
N MET A 294 13.13 9.18 10.21
CA MET A 294 13.45 10.55 10.64
C MET A 294 13.07 10.80 12.09
N ASP A 295 11.88 10.41 12.53
CA ASP A 295 11.42 10.56 13.90
C ASP A 295 12.33 9.78 14.87
N THR A 296 12.68 8.53 14.52
CA THR A 296 13.58 7.67 15.32
C THR A 296 14.98 8.27 15.43
N ALA A 297 15.56 8.69 14.30
CA ALA A 297 16.90 9.26 14.29
C ALA A 297 16.96 10.58 15.04
N THR A 298 15.99 11.48 14.82
CA THR A 298 15.94 12.78 15.48
C THR A 298 15.84 12.65 17.00
N GLN A 299 14.95 11.78 17.49
CA GLN A 299 14.84 11.54 18.93
C GLN A 299 16.17 11.03 19.49
N TYR A 300 16.72 9.99 18.88
CA TYR A 300 17.93 9.34 19.38
C TYR A 300 19.14 10.29 19.46
N VAL A 301 19.41 11.07 18.41
CA VAL A 301 20.60 11.95 18.39
C VAL A 301 20.52 13.11 19.37
N HIS A 302 19.32 13.46 19.83
CA HIS A 302 19.13 14.49 20.88
C HIS A 302 19.19 13.92 22.30
N GLU A 303 18.92 12.63 22.47
CA GLU A 303 19.03 11.93 23.76
C GLU A 303 20.45 11.38 23.99
N ARG A 304 21.08 10.82 22.95
CA ARG A 304 22.42 10.22 23.03
C ARG A 304 23.50 11.29 23.16
N LYS A 305 24.34 11.17 24.21
CA LYS A 305 25.47 12.09 24.44
C LYS A 305 26.81 11.40 24.20
N GLN A 306 27.70 12.08 23.52
CA GLN A 306 29.12 11.76 23.40
C GLN A 306 29.92 13.06 23.48
N PHE A 307 31.17 12.98 23.98
CA PHE A 307 32.01 14.15 24.21
C PHE A 307 31.32 15.23 25.07
N GLY A 308 30.42 14.81 25.96
CA GLY A 308 29.69 15.68 26.90
C GLY A 308 28.43 16.36 26.35
N VAL A 309 28.12 16.23 25.06
CA VAL A 309 26.97 16.89 24.39
C VAL A 309 26.11 15.90 23.63
N PRO A 310 24.83 16.22 23.30
CA PRO A 310 24.00 15.42 22.42
C PRO A 310 24.67 15.26 21.05
N VAL A 311 24.66 14.03 20.48
CA VAL A 311 25.34 13.78 19.19
C VAL A 311 24.70 14.56 18.03
N GLY A 312 23.44 14.96 18.14
CA GLY A 312 22.73 15.80 17.16
C GLY A 312 23.29 17.23 17.04
N THR A 313 24.17 17.65 17.97
CA THR A 313 24.81 18.98 17.91
C THR A 313 26.06 19.00 17.02
N PHE A 314 26.57 17.85 16.60
CA PHE A 314 27.71 17.79 15.68
C PHE A 314 27.27 18.12 14.24
N GLU A 315 28.06 18.94 13.53
CA GLU A 315 27.71 19.45 12.21
C GLU A 315 27.49 18.35 11.17
N LEU A 316 28.29 17.28 11.19
CA LEU A 316 28.09 16.13 10.29
C LEU A 316 26.81 15.36 10.59
N MET A 317 26.33 15.36 11.83
CA MET A 317 25.06 14.77 12.19
C MET A 317 23.89 15.68 11.77
N GLN A 318 24.03 16.99 11.94
CA GLN A 318 23.07 17.99 11.44
C GLN A 318 22.93 17.88 9.92
N GLY A 319 24.05 17.68 9.20
CA GLY A 319 24.05 17.43 7.76
C GLY A 319 23.20 16.22 7.37
N LYS A 320 23.34 15.08 8.10
CA LYS A 320 22.52 13.88 7.85
C LYS A 320 21.03 14.13 8.10
N LEU A 321 20.68 14.80 9.20
CA LEU A 321 19.29 15.15 9.48
C LEU A 321 18.70 16.08 8.42
N ALA A 322 19.49 17.03 7.92
CA ALA A 322 19.07 17.94 6.85
C ALA A 322 18.81 17.20 5.54
N ASP A 323 19.67 16.25 5.16
CA ASP A 323 19.49 15.42 3.98
C ASP A 323 18.26 14.52 4.08
N MET A 324 18.07 13.85 5.21
CA MET A 324 16.88 13.01 5.48
C MET A 324 15.60 13.84 5.40
N TYR A 325 15.58 15.00 6.04
CA TYR A 325 14.43 15.93 6.04
C TYR A 325 14.09 16.41 4.62
N THR A 326 15.10 16.81 3.86
CA THR A 326 14.92 17.32 2.49
C THR A 326 14.39 16.22 1.57
N LYS A 327 14.98 15.02 1.61
CA LYS A 327 14.53 13.87 0.82
C LYS A 327 13.06 13.50 1.12
N LEU A 328 12.69 13.46 2.39
CA LEU A 328 11.32 13.16 2.83
C LEU A 328 10.32 14.20 2.30
N ASN A 329 10.59 15.50 2.51
CA ASN A 329 9.65 16.54 2.14
C ASN A 329 9.56 16.75 0.63
N ALA A 330 10.66 16.60 -0.12
CA ALA A 330 10.64 16.60 -1.58
C ALA A 330 9.80 15.44 -2.13
N SER A 331 9.98 14.23 -1.56
CA SER A 331 9.18 13.05 -1.92
C SER A 331 7.69 13.28 -1.64
N ARG A 332 7.34 13.78 -0.44
CA ARG A 332 5.95 14.05 -0.05
C ARG A 332 5.29 15.08 -0.96
N ALA A 333 5.97 16.19 -1.23
CA ALA A 333 5.45 17.24 -2.12
C ALA A 333 5.13 16.67 -3.51
N TYR A 334 6.02 15.86 -4.08
CA TYR A 334 5.81 15.25 -5.39
C TYR A 334 4.67 14.24 -5.37
N VAL A 335 4.68 13.29 -4.45
CA VAL A 335 3.63 12.26 -4.30
C VAL A 335 2.26 12.91 -4.12
N TYR A 336 2.14 13.90 -3.24
CA TYR A 336 0.88 14.57 -2.95
C TYR A 336 0.37 15.41 -4.15
N ALA A 337 1.29 16.04 -4.91
CA ALA A 337 0.91 16.76 -6.13
C ALA A 337 0.33 15.79 -7.19
N VAL A 338 0.96 14.63 -7.40
CA VAL A 338 0.47 13.61 -8.32
C VAL A 338 -0.87 13.03 -7.84
N ALA A 339 -1.04 12.80 -6.55
CA ALA A 339 -2.27 12.26 -5.98
C ALA A 339 -3.46 13.21 -6.18
N ARG A 340 -3.28 14.50 -5.93
CA ARG A 340 -4.30 15.53 -6.21
C ARG A 340 -4.66 15.60 -7.69
N ALA A 341 -3.65 15.55 -8.58
CA ALA A 341 -3.89 15.55 -10.03
C ALA A 341 -4.71 14.32 -10.47
N CYS A 342 -4.46 13.14 -9.87
CA CYS A 342 -5.26 11.94 -10.15
C CYS A 342 -6.72 12.09 -9.70
N ASP A 343 -6.97 12.70 -8.55
CA ASP A 343 -8.34 12.95 -8.05
C ASP A 343 -9.10 13.95 -8.93
N GLU A 344 -8.38 14.86 -9.59
CA GLU A 344 -8.94 15.78 -10.59
C GLU A 344 -9.10 15.13 -11.99
N GLY A 345 -8.90 13.82 -12.13
CA GLY A 345 -8.99 13.11 -13.40
C GLY A 345 -7.79 13.26 -14.33
N ARG A 346 -6.71 13.92 -13.88
CA ARG A 346 -5.47 14.15 -14.64
C ARG A 346 -4.43 13.06 -14.33
N VAL A 347 -4.78 11.81 -14.64
CA VAL A 347 -3.91 10.65 -14.41
C VAL A 347 -2.81 10.59 -15.45
N SER A 348 -1.56 10.50 -15.00
CA SER A 348 -0.38 10.41 -15.87
C SER A 348 0.49 9.24 -15.43
N SER A 349 0.66 8.26 -16.31
CA SER A 349 1.47 7.06 -16.03
C SER A 349 2.93 7.40 -15.70
N LYS A 350 3.53 8.41 -16.37
CA LYS A 350 4.90 8.85 -16.09
C LYS A 350 5.01 9.51 -14.72
N ASP A 351 4.00 10.29 -14.29
CA ASP A 351 4.05 10.97 -13.01
C ASP A 351 3.77 10.02 -11.84
N CYS A 352 2.81 9.08 -11.99
CA CYS A 352 2.60 8.00 -11.03
C CYS A 352 3.86 7.12 -10.88
N ALA A 353 4.52 6.78 -11.99
CA ALA A 353 5.78 6.04 -11.95
C ALA A 353 6.91 6.86 -11.33
N GLY A 354 7.00 8.16 -11.61
CA GLY A 354 7.97 9.08 -11.05
C GLY A 354 7.84 9.25 -9.54
N ALA A 355 6.60 9.37 -9.05
CA ALA A 355 6.31 9.51 -7.62
C ALA A 355 6.86 8.32 -6.82
N ILE A 356 6.54 7.09 -7.22
CA ILE A 356 7.06 5.90 -6.52
C ILE A 356 8.54 5.65 -6.79
N LEU A 357 9.05 5.93 -8.00
CA LEU A 357 10.48 5.79 -8.30
C LEU A 357 11.32 6.63 -7.34
N TYR A 358 10.99 7.91 -7.24
CA TYR A 358 11.75 8.83 -6.41
C TYR A 358 11.59 8.49 -4.92
N SER A 359 10.37 8.33 -4.43
CA SER A 359 10.11 8.07 -3.01
C SER A 359 10.71 6.74 -2.53
N ALA A 360 10.67 5.68 -3.34
CA ALA A 360 11.21 4.37 -2.99
C ALA A 360 12.74 4.41 -2.80
N GLU A 361 13.48 4.99 -3.75
CA GLU A 361 14.94 5.11 -3.64
C GLU A 361 15.35 6.02 -2.47
N ARG A 362 14.64 7.14 -2.28
CA ARG A 362 14.90 8.03 -1.12
C ARG A 362 14.60 7.35 0.21
N ALA A 363 13.60 6.47 0.28
CA ALA A 363 13.30 5.75 1.52
C ALA A 363 14.45 4.82 1.94
N THR A 364 15.07 4.12 1.00
CA THR A 364 16.27 3.30 1.28
C THR A 364 17.42 4.15 1.78
N GLU A 365 17.69 5.29 1.14
CA GLU A 365 18.75 6.21 1.57
C GLU A 365 18.50 6.79 2.97
N VAL A 366 17.27 7.26 3.23
CA VAL A 366 16.89 7.80 4.55
C VAL A 366 16.98 6.74 5.64
N ALA A 367 16.59 5.50 5.34
CA ALA A 367 16.72 4.39 6.29
C ALA A 367 18.19 4.06 6.62
N LEU A 368 19.08 4.11 5.63
CA LEU A 368 20.54 3.95 5.84
C LEU A 368 21.10 5.08 6.69
N ASP A 369 20.72 6.33 6.41
CA ASP A 369 21.14 7.48 7.21
C ASP A 369 20.62 7.39 8.66
N ALA A 370 19.42 6.89 8.88
CA ALA A 370 18.87 6.66 10.22
C ALA A 370 19.70 5.60 10.99
N ILE A 371 20.06 4.48 10.36
CA ILE A 371 20.97 3.48 10.96
C ILE A 371 22.28 4.15 11.35
N GLN A 372 22.87 4.93 10.45
CA GLN A 372 24.13 5.62 10.71
C GLN A 372 24.03 6.64 11.86
N CYS A 373 22.91 7.37 11.96
CA CYS A 373 22.65 8.30 13.06
C CYS A 373 22.64 7.59 14.43
N LEU A 374 22.14 6.36 14.50
CA LEU A 374 22.12 5.57 15.73
C LEU A 374 23.44 4.86 16.03
N GLY A 375 24.37 4.79 15.07
CA GLY A 375 25.63 4.08 15.21
C GLY A 375 25.42 2.60 15.51
N GLY A 376 26.19 2.03 16.47
CA GLY A 376 26.09 0.63 16.84
C GLY A 376 24.65 0.20 17.25
N ASN A 377 23.90 1.07 17.89
CA ASN A 377 22.50 0.80 18.25
C ASN A 377 21.60 0.66 17.02
N GLY A 378 21.86 1.42 15.95
CA GLY A 378 21.13 1.29 14.68
C GLY A 378 21.36 -0.04 13.97
N TYR A 379 22.42 -0.76 14.33
CA TYR A 379 22.75 -2.07 13.77
C TYR A 379 22.18 -3.25 14.58
N THR A 380 21.43 -2.96 15.64
CA THR A 380 20.75 -3.98 16.45
C THR A 380 19.25 -4.04 16.13
N ASN A 381 18.63 -5.17 16.42
CA ASN A 381 17.17 -5.35 16.25
C ASN A 381 16.34 -4.74 17.38
N GLU A 382 16.97 -4.09 18.36
CA GLU A 382 16.29 -3.36 19.43
C GLU A 382 15.68 -2.04 18.94
N TYR A 383 16.27 -1.48 17.87
CA TYR A 383 15.79 -0.28 17.22
C TYR A 383 15.10 -0.60 15.87
N PRO A 384 14.12 0.21 15.45
CA PRO A 384 13.32 -0.10 14.25
C PRO A 384 14.07 0.12 12.93
N THR A 385 15.25 0.76 12.94
CA THR A 385 15.96 1.21 11.75
C THR A 385 16.30 0.09 10.78
N GLY A 386 16.75 -1.07 11.27
CA GLY A 386 17.03 -2.24 10.44
C GLY A 386 15.76 -2.80 9.77
N ARG A 387 14.61 -2.83 10.47
CA ARG A 387 13.33 -3.21 9.90
C ARG A 387 12.90 -2.22 8.83
N ILE A 388 12.98 -0.92 9.10
CA ILE A 388 12.62 0.15 8.16
C ILE A 388 13.43 0.02 6.86
N LEU A 389 14.74 -0.24 6.94
CA LEU A 389 15.59 -0.46 5.75
C LEU A 389 15.14 -1.67 4.94
N ARG A 390 14.89 -2.81 5.62
CA ARG A 390 14.46 -4.04 4.96
C ARG A 390 13.09 -3.87 4.27
N ASP A 391 12.18 -3.15 4.91
CA ASP A 391 10.87 -2.84 4.38
C ASP A 391 10.96 -1.85 3.20
N ALA A 392 11.80 -0.82 3.30
CA ALA A 392 11.99 0.18 2.24
C ALA A 392 12.47 -0.46 0.93
N LYS A 393 13.36 -1.45 1.00
CA LYS A 393 13.93 -2.09 -0.19
C LYS A 393 12.90 -2.73 -1.11
N LEU A 394 11.78 -3.22 -0.58
CA LEU A 394 10.72 -3.80 -1.41
C LEU A 394 10.13 -2.78 -2.39
N TYR A 395 10.01 -1.51 -2.00
CA TYR A 395 9.40 -0.50 -2.86
C TYR A 395 10.21 -0.17 -4.12
N GLU A 396 11.48 -0.54 -4.18
CA GLU A 396 12.29 -0.45 -5.41
C GLU A 396 12.05 -1.65 -6.37
N ILE A 397 11.39 -2.70 -5.89
CA ILE A 397 11.17 -3.97 -6.61
C ILE A 397 9.70 -4.16 -6.99
N GLY A 398 8.78 -3.99 -6.03
CA GLY A 398 7.35 -4.24 -6.20
C GLY A 398 6.63 -3.13 -6.99
N ALA A 399 5.47 -3.44 -7.60
CA ALA A 399 4.71 -2.54 -8.49
C ALA A 399 5.51 -2.06 -9.73
N GLY A 400 6.36 -2.94 -10.26
CA GLY A 400 7.39 -2.63 -11.25
C GLY A 400 8.68 -2.13 -10.60
N THR A 401 9.82 -2.70 -11.04
CA THR A 401 11.13 -2.30 -10.50
C THR A 401 11.47 -0.85 -10.84
N SER A 402 12.44 -0.28 -10.13
CA SER A 402 12.96 1.07 -10.43
C SER A 402 13.37 1.23 -11.90
N GLU A 403 13.90 0.16 -12.52
CA GLU A 403 14.29 0.12 -13.94
C GLU A 403 13.07 0.17 -14.86
N ILE A 404 12.01 -0.61 -14.54
CA ILE A 404 10.75 -0.60 -15.30
C ILE A 404 10.08 0.76 -15.23
N ARG A 405 10.09 1.42 -14.09
CA ARG A 405 9.56 2.77 -13.92
C ARG A 405 10.32 3.79 -14.76
N ARG A 406 11.67 3.73 -14.79
CA ARG A 406 12.53 4.56 -15.65
C ARG A 406 12.24 4.33 -17.13
N MET A 407 12.13 3.07 -17.53
CA MET A 407 11.77 2.69 -18.91
C MET A 407 10.41 3.27 -19.31
N LEU A 408 9.40 3.15 -18.44
CA LEU A 408 8.05 3.68 -18.67
C LEU A 408 8.09 5.19 -18.85
N ILE A 409 8.73 5.92 -17.94
CA ILE A 409 8.86 7.38 -18.00
C ILE A 409 9.56 7.79 -19.30
N GLY A 410 10.69 7.16 -19.65
CA GLY A 410 11.42 7.44 -20.88
C GLY A 410 10.59 7.21 -22.13
N ARG A 411 9.81 6.11 -22.18
CA ARG A 411 8.90 5.81 -23.30
C ARG A 411 7.78 6.86 -23.45
N GLU A 412 7.17 7.26 -22.35
CA GLU A 412 6.11 8.27 -22.38
C GLU A 412 6.64 9.64 -22.79
N LEU A 413 7.83 10.03 -22.37
CA LEU A 413 8.49 11.23 -22.84
C LEU A 413 8.78 11.16 -24.36
N ASN A 414 9.34 10.06 -24.85
CA ASN A 414 9.66 9.90 -26.26
C ASN A 414 8.40 9.94 -27.15
N LYS A 415 7.28 9.35 -26.72
CA LYS A 415 6.03 9.42 -27.49
C LYS A 415 5.57 10.85 -27.80
N GLN A 416 5.87 11.82 -26.92
CA GLN A 416 5.49 13.20 -27.10
C GLN A 416 6.28 13.91 -28.22
N TYR A 417 7.45 13.39 -28.58
CA TYR A 417 8.34 13.97 -29.60
C TYR A 417 8.39 13.18 -30.90
N MET A 418 7.86 11.93 -30.91
CA MET A 418 7.86 11.06 -32.09
C MET A 418 6.51 11.02 -32.83
N GLN A 419 5.54 11.85 -32.39
CA GLN A 419 4.28 12.11 -33.08
C GLN A 419 4.41 13.36 -33.92
#